data_f2575e602f0969f03502300a9d1bf350
#
_entry.id   f2575e602f0969f03502300a9d1bf350
#
_cell.length_a   1.000
_cell.length_b   1.000
_cell.length_c   1.000
_cell.angle_alpha   90.00
_cell.angle_beta   90.00
_cell.angle_gamma   90.00
#
_symmetry.space_group_name_H-M   'P 1'
#
loop_
_entity.id
_entity.type
_entity.pdbx_description
1 polymer ?
#
loop_
_entity_poly.entity_id
_entity_poly.type
_entity_poly.pdbx_seq_one_letter_code
_entity_poly.pdbx_strand_id
1 'polypeptide(L)'
;MELSRRDFMRSTAAFTAVASVLGTSGIAFAQDADQNCLVKVDSPDRNALAKRFKAGSAAGVEYYAYNPRRYAPALKGKLPLIVFLHGEDGVGPNGTQLTANDGATFYISDEMIQKNPTYLFAPQCPGKNWTDPDTVTALKSAIDSYVAAHRIDPDRIYIEGMSMGG
;
A
#
# COMPACT_ATOMS: atom_id res chain seq x y z
N MET A 1 4.18 17.95 -16.45
CA MET A 1 5.36 18.07 -15.57
C MET A 1 5.58 16.67 -15.02
N GLU A 2 6.52 15.94 -15.61
CA GLU A 2 6.83 14.58 -15.16
C GLU A 2 7.64 14.66 -13.86
N LEU A 3 7.09 14.08 -12.78
CA LEU A 3 7.83 13.91 -11.56
C LEU A 3 8.90 12.83 -11.77
N SER A 4 10.16 13.18 -11.56
CA SER A 4 11.27 12.24 -11.71
C SER A 4 11.24 11.18 -10.61
N ARG A 5 11.88 10.01 -10.87
CA ARG A 5 12.07 8.94 -9.87
C ARG A 5 12.69 9.46 -8.56
N ARG A 6 13.48 10.53 -8.61
CA ARG A 6 14.09 11.19 -7.45
C ARG A 6 13.07 11.92 -6.57
N ASP A 7 12.03 12.49 -7.16
CA ASP A 7 11.03 13.26 -6.41
C ASP A 7 10.06 12.31 -5.68
N PHE A 8 9.78 11.15 -6.28
CA PHE A 8 9.01 10.08 -5.62
C PHE A 8 9.77 9.48 -4.43
N MET A 9 11.07 9.20 -4.59
CA MET A 9 11.91 8.65 -3.52
C MET A 9 12.15 9.65 -2.38
N ARG A 10 12.09 10.95 -2.64
CA ARG A 10 12.20 11.99 -1.59
C ARG A 10 10.93 12.11 -0.75
N SER A 11 9.77 11.87 -1.31
CA SER A 11 8.50 11.85 -0.53
C SER A 11 8.35 10.57 0.31
N THR A 12 8.91 9.43 -0.15
CA THR A 12 8.93 8.18 0.66
C THR A 12 9.99 8.19 1.76
N ALA A 13 11.13 8.85 1.57
CA ALA A 13 12.17 8.94 2.60
C ALA A 13 11.74 9.70 3.87
N ALA A 14 10.74 10.57 3.77
CA ALA A 14 10.17 11.27 4.92
C ALA A 14 9.31 10.36 5.82
N PHE A 15 8.81 9.24 5.30
CA PHE A 15 7.98 8.29 6.06
C PHE A 15 8.79 7.26 6.86
N THR A 16 10.01 6.96 6.45
CA THR A 16 10.86 5.95 7.12
C THR A 16 11.46 6.44 8.44
N ALA A 17 11.43 7.74 8.72
CA ALA A 17 12.04 8.32 9.91
C ALA A 17 11.14 8.27 11.17
N VAL A 18 9.87 7.88 11.07
CA VAL A 18 8.93 7.92 12.21
C VAL A 18 8.76 6.56 12.89
N ALA A 19 9.15 5.46 12.27
CA ALA A 19 8.88 4.10 12.78
C ALA A 19 9.96 3.52 13.72
N SER A 20 11.06 4.21 14.01
CA SER A 20 12.19 3.64 14.78
C SER A 20 12.46 4.26 16.15
N VAL A 21 11.50 4.96 16.77
CA VAL A 21 11.71 5.56 18.10
C VAL A 21 10.66 5.08 19.10
N LEU A 22 10.74 3.81 19.47
CA LEU A 22 10.23 3.30 20.74
C LEU A 22 11.27 2.40 21.40
N GLY A 23 12.37 3.00 21.79
CA GLY A 23 13.40 2.40 22.66
C GLY A 23 13.77 3.40 23.74
N THR A 24 13.52 3.02 24.98
CA THR A 24 13.79 3.75 26.21
C THR A 24 15.28 4.10 26.35
N SER A 25 15.67 5.32 26.03
CA SER A 25 16.78 6.07 26.67
C SER A 25 16.89 7.45 26.02
N GLY A 26 16.84 8.48 26.86
CA GLY A 26 16.74 9.90 26.58
C GLY A 26 17.53 10.41 25.37
N ILE A 27 16.84 10.62 24.29
CA ILE A 27 17.33 11.45 23.18
C ILE A 27 16.56 12.76 23.30
N ALA A 28 17.30 13.82 23.64
CA ALA A 28 16.79 15.17 23.53
C ALA A 28 16.50 15.44 22.06
N PHE A 29 15.21 15.53 21.71
CA PHE A 29 14.80 16.02 20.40
C PHE A 29 15.20 17.49 20.31
N ALA A 30 15.91 17.84 19.24
CA ALA A 30 16.11 19.23 18.89
C ALA A 30 14.73 19.90 18.74
N GLN A 31 14.41 20.85 19.62
CA GLN A 31 13.12 21.51 19.69
C GLN A 31 12.85 22.51 18.54
N ASP A 32 13.69 22.52 17.51
CA ASP A 32 13.60 23.42 16.36
C ASP A 32 13.44 22.71 15.00
N ALA A 33 12.91 21.49 14.98
CA ALA A 33 12.40 20.95 13.73
C ALA A 33 11.08 21.70 13.42
N ASP A 34 11.15 22.52 12.39
CA ASP A 34 10.06 23.30 11.84
C ASP A 34 8.76 22.48 11.85
N GLN A 35 7.82 22.81 12.75
CA GLN A 35 6.54 22.09 12.91
C GLN A 35 5.64 22.22 11.67
N ASN A 36 6.07 22.95 10.66
CA ASN A 36 5.39 23.11 9.38
C ASN A 36 5.62 21.96 8.37
N CYS A 37 6.49 21.00 8.66
CA CYS A 37 6.65 19.86 7.75
C CYS A 37 5.66 18.70 8.01
N LEU A 38 4.90 18.74 9.09
CA LEU A 38 3.78 17.84 9.30
C LEU A 38 2.56 18.40 8.57
N VAL A 39 2.49 18.14 7.28
CA VAL A 39 1.22 18.28 6.58
C VAL A 39 0.24 17.34 7.27
N LYS A 40 -0.70 17.91 8.00
CA LYS A 40 -1.84 17.17 8.54
C LYS A 40 -2.65 16.71 7.33
N VAL A 41 -2.31 15.53 6.82
CA VAL A 41 -3.17 14.86 5.85
C VAL A 41 -4.36 14.40 6.66
N ASP A 42 -5.51 15.04 6.47
CA ASP A 42 -6.76 14.52 7.01
C ASP A 42 -6.89 13.10 6.48
N SER A 43 -6.84 12.11 7.38
CA SER A 43 -7.00 10.72 6.99
C SER A 43 -8.31 10.58 6.26
N PRO A 44 -8.31 10.23 4.96
CA PRO A 44 -9.54 10.06 4.22
C PRO A 44 -10.38 8.98 4.92
N ASP A 45 -11.72 9.06 4.81
CA ASP A 45 -12.60 8.06 5.40
C ASP A 45 -12.24 6.66 4.88
N ARG A 46 -11.43 5.96 5.65
CA ARG A 46 -10.92 4.61 5.40
C ARG A 46 -12.04 3.63 5.03
N ASN A 47 -13.16 3.70 5.74
CA ASN A 47 -14.28 2.80 5.51
C ASN A 47 -14.99 3.10 4.17
N ALA A 48 -15.08 4.36 3.77
CA ALA A 48 -15.62 4.74 2.47
C ALA A 48 -14.67 4.30 1.34
N LEU A 49 -13.36 4.48 1.51
CA LEU A 49 -12.36 4.07 0.54
C LEU A 49 -12.26 2.55 0.41
N ALA A 50 -12.37 1.80 1.51
CA ALA A 50 -12.37 0.33 1.49
C ALA A 50 -13.46 -0.25 0.59
N LYS A 51 -14.61 0.42 0.45
CA LYS A 51 -15.69 -0.01 -0.46
C LYS A 51 -15.31 0.03 -1.94
N ARG A 52 -14.25 0.76 -2.30
CA ARG A 52 -13.72 0.84 -3.68
C ARG A 52 -12.97 -0.43 -4.10
N PHE A 53 -12.54 -1.23 -3.14
CA PHE A 53 -11.87 -2.49 -3.42
C PHE A 53 -12.85 -3.60 -3.79
N LYS A 54 -12.35 -4.61 -4.45
CA LYS A 54 -13.09 -5.84 -4.76
C LYS A 54 -12.32 -7.04 -4.25
N ALA A 55 -13.03 -7.93 -3.59
CA ALA A 55 -12.49 -9.20 -3.14
C ALA A 55 -12.14 -10.11 -4.32
N GLY A 56 -11.09 -10.90 -4.15
CA GLY A 56 -10.65 -11.93 -5.06
C GLY A 56 -9.83 -12.99 -4.35
N SER A 57 -9.48 -14.03 -5.09
CA SER A 57 -8.57 -15.07 -4.61
C SER A 57 -7.72 -15.57 -5.79
N ALA A 58 -6.44 -15.81 -5.56
CA ALA A 58 -5.52 -16.40 -6.52
C ALA A 58 -4.42 -17.18 -5.79
N ALA A 59 -4.05 -18.36 -6.29
CA ALA A 59 -2.99 -19.21 -5.72
C ALA A 59 -3.15 -19.47 -4.20
N GLY A 60 -4.40 -19.61 -3.72
CA GLY A 60 -4.69 -19.81 -2.30
C GLY A 60 -4.60 -18.54 -1.42
N VAL A 61 -4.31 -17.38 -2.01
CA VAL A 61 -4.28 -16.09 -1.31
C VAL A 61 -5.58 -15.35 -1.57
N GLU A 62 -6.31 -15.03 -0.51
CA GLU A 62 -7.42 -14.08 -0.57
C GLU A 62 -6.87 -12.66 -0.61
N TYR A 63 -7.53 -11.78 -1.33
CA TYR A 63 -7.10 -10.38 -1.43
C TYR A 63 -8.27 -9.44 -1.65
N TYR A 64 -8.02 -8.18 -1.41
CA TYR A 64 -8.80 -7.08 -1.94
C TYR A 64 -7.97 -6.28 -2.94
N ALA A 65 -8.57 -5.87 -4.05
CA ALA A 65 -7.86 -5.10 -5.06
C ALA A 65 -8.66 -3.89 -5.53
N TYR A 66 -7.96 -2.79 -5.74
CA TYR A 66 -8.49 -1.59 -6.38
C TYR A 66 -8.02 -1.50 -7.82
N ASN A 67 -8.97 -1.28 -8.71
CA ASN A 67 -8.72 -1.05 -10.13
C ASN A 67 -9.12 0.39 -10.50
N PRO A 68 -8.16 1.27 -10.79
CA PRO A 68 -8.43 2.68 -11.10
C PRO A 68 -9.31 2.87 -12.33
N ARG A 69 -9.30 1.93 -13.28
CA ARG A 69 -10.10 2.01 -14.51
C ARG A 69 -11.60 1.84 -14.29
N ARG A 70 -12.01 1.33 -13.13
CA ARG A 70 -13.44 1.30 -12.76
C ARG A 70 -13.98 2.69 -12.48
N TYR A 71 -13.11 3.62 -12.07
CA TYR A 71 -13.45 4.99 -11.68
C TYR A 71 -13.04 6.01 -12.75
N ALA A 72 -12.01 5.68 -13.54
CA ALA A 72 -11.52 6.49 -14.64
C ALA A 72 -11.26 5.62 -15.89
N PRO A 73 -12.31 5.23 -16.64
CA PRO A 73 -12.17 4.33 -17.79
C PRO A 73 -11.31 4.90 -18.93
N ALA A 74 -11.15 6.22 -18.99
CA ALA A 74 -10.34 6.90 -20.01
C ALA A 74 -8.84 6.77 -19.79
N LEU A 75 -8.37 6.21 -18.66
CA LEU A 75 -6.95 6.00 -18.39
C LEU A 75 -6.33 5.10 -19.47
N LYS A 76 -5.26 5.61 -20.12
CA LYS A 76 -4.56 4.92 -21.21
C LYS A 76 -3.28 4.25 -20.70
N GLY A 77 -2.71 3.37 -21.52
CA GLY A 77 -1.43 2.71 -21.22
C GLY A 77 -1.51 1.68 -20.08
N LYS A 78 -0.38 1.21 -19.63
CA LYS A 78 -0.22 0.36 -18.46
C LYS A 78 0.01 1.24 -17.24
N LEU A 79 -0.51 0.84 -16.08
CA LEU A 79 -0.42 1.58 -14.83
C LEU A 79 0.41 0.82 -13.80
N PRO A 80 1.02 1.49 -12.84
CA PRO A 80 1.74 0.84 -11.77
C PRO A 80 0.82 0.00 -10.87
N LEU A 81 1.43 -0.93 -10.13
CA LEU A 81 0.81 -1.71 -9.07
C LEU A 81 1.53 -1.42 -7.76
N ILE A 82 0.77 -1.16 -6.71
CA ILE A 82 1.23 -1.21 -5.33
C ILE A 82 0.66 -2.47 -4.68
N VAL A 83 1.53 -3.28 -4.11
CA VAL A 83 1.19 -4.42 -3.26
C VAL A 83 1.38 -3.98 -1.83
N PHE A 84 0.30 -3.95 -1.04
CA PHE A 84 0.35 -3.54 0.36
C PHE A 84 0.26 -4.77 1.28
N LEU A 85 1.32 -5.02 2.03
CA LEU A 85 1.41 -6.10 3.02
C LEU A 85 1.05 -5.55 4.41
N HIS A 86 -0.05 -6.02 4.96
CA HIS A 86 -0.55 -5.56 6.25
C HIS A 86 0.32 -6.03 7.42
N GLY A 87 0.21 -5.34 8.55
CA GLY A 87 0.78 -5.75 9.82
C GLY A 87 -0.05 -6.82 10.54
N GLU A 88 0.34 -7.15 11.75
CA GLU A 88 -0.40 -8.11 12.60
C GLU A 88 -1.84 -7.66 12.87
N ASP A 89 -2.08 -6.35 12.93
CA ASP A 89 -3.40 -5.74 13.07
C ASP A 89 -4.36 -6.03 11.91
N GLY A 90 -3.81 -6.32 10.74
CA GLY A 90 -4.57 -6.68 9.53
C GLY A 90 -4.88 -8.17 9.39
N VAL A 91 -4.35 -9.02 10.27
CA VAL A 91 -4.63 -10.47 10.26
C VAL A 91 -6.08 -10.72 10.67
N GLY A 92 -6.78 -11.55 9.92
CA GLY A 92 -8.16 -11.90 10.20
C GLY A 92 -8.96 -12.27 8.95
N PRO A 93 -10.29 -12.17 9.00
CA PRO A 93 -11.12 -12.36 7.82
C PRO A 93 -10.72 -11.42 6.69
N ASN A 94 -10.83 -11.89 5.44
CA ASN A 94 -10.49 -11.07 4.28
C ASN A 94 -11.30 -9.75 4.30
N GLY A 95 -10.59 -8.64 4.24
CA GLY A 95 -11.12 -7.28 4.40
C GLY A 95 -10.55 -6.53 5.61
N THR A 96 -10.10 -7.24 6.66
CA THR A 96 -9.47 -6.63 7.84
C THR A 96 -8.25 -5.81 7.46
N GLN A 97 -7.44 -6.28 6.50
CA GLN A 97 -6.25 -5.60 5.98
C GLN A 97 -6.52 -4.21 5.37
N LEU A 98 -7.77 -3.90 5.03
CA LEU A 98 -8.15 -2.59 4.48
C LEU A 98 -8.51 -1.56 5.56
N THR A 99 -8.92 -2.03 6.73
CA THR A 99 -9.52 -1.18 7.76
C THR A 99 -8.75 -1.16 9.08
N ALA A 100 -7.76 -2.03 9.24
CA ALA A 100 -6.90 -2.04 10.41
C ALA A 100 -6.09 -0.74 10.55
N ASN A 101 -5.61 -0.22 9.40
CA ASN A 101 -4.87 1.05 9.32
C ASN A 101 -5.10 1.73 7.97
N ASP A 102 -4.47 2.89 7.73
CA ASP A 102 -4.67 3.66 6.50
C ASP A 102 -3.77 3.21 5.34
N GLY A 103 -2.86 2.25 5.53
CA GLY A 103 -1.85 1.87 4.56
C GLY A 103 -2.40 1.58 3.17
N ALA A 104 -3.33 0.64 3.06
CA ALA A 104 -3.92 0.31 1.76
C ALA A 104 -4.79 1.45 1.19
N THR A 105 -5.57 2.13 2.03
CA THR A 105 -6.55 3.13 1.59
C THR A 105 -5.92 4.48 1.25
N PHE A 106 -4.75 4.80 1.83
CA PHE A 106 -4.03 6.04 1.55
C PHE A 106 -3.77 6.23 0.05
N TYR A 107 -3.29 5.20 -0.64
CA TYR A 107 -2.91 5.27 -2.06
C TYR A 107 -4.10 5.42 -3.01
N ILE A 108 -5.30 5.17 -2.54
CA ILE A 108 -6.52 5.31 -3.34
C ILE A 108 -7.39 6.49 -2.92
N SER A 109 -6.86 7.39 -2.08
CA SER A 109 -7.50 8.68 -1.80
C SER A 109 -7.66 9.48 -3.10
N ASP A 110 -8.66 10.35 -3.15
CA ASP A 110 -8.96 11.11 -4.37
C ASP A 110 -7.77 11.95 -4.84
N GLU A 111 -7.00 12.49 -3.89
CA GLU A 111 -5.78 13.24 -4.19
C GLU A 111 -4.71 12.36 -4.84
N MET A 112 -4.47 11.17 -4.27
CA MET A 112 -3.43 10.27 -4.76
C MET A 112 -3.76 9.70 -6.14
N ILE A 113 -5.01 9.27 -6.36
CA ILE A 113 -5.40 8.70 -7.66
C ILE A 113 -5.47 9.74 -8.79
N GLN A 114 -5.72 11.01 -8.47
CA GLN A 114 -5.66 12.09 -9.46
C GLN A 114 -4.23 12.37 -9.92
N LYS A 115 -3.27 12.32 -8.99
CA LYS A 115 -1.85 12.55 -9.28
C LYS A 115 -1.17 11.32 -9.89
N ASN A 116 -1.42 10.16 -9.32
CA ASN A 116 -0.72 8.91 -9.64
C ASN A 116 -1.70 7.74 -9.67
N PRO A 117 -2.49 7.59 -10.75
CA PRO A 117 -3.42 6.48 -10.86
C PRO A 117 -2.67 5.14 -10.83
N THR A 118 -3.00 4.30 -9.86
CA THR A 118 -2.33 3.02 -9.62
C THR A 118 -3.34 1.91 -9.33
N TYR A 119 -3.00 0.69 -9.68
CA TYR A 119 -3.64 -0.49 -9.09
C TYR A 119 -3.13 -0.68 -7.68
N LEU A 120 -3.99 -1.19 -6.79
CA LEU A 120 -3.57 -1.60 -5.46
C LEU A 120 -4.05 -3.02 -5.20
N PHE A 121 -3.15 -3.84 -4.69
CA PHE A 121 -3.38 -5.24 -4.32
C PHE A 121 -3.06 -5.40 -2.84
N ALA A 122 -4.06 -5.71 -2.04
CA ALA A 122 -3.95 -5.90 -0.61
C ALA A 122 -4.29 -7.37 -0.26
N PRO A 123 -3.30 -8.28 -0.29
CA PRO A 123 -3.52 -9.66 0.07
C PRO A 123 -3.76 -9.81 1.58
N GLN A 124 -4.52 -10.85 1.96
CA GLN A 124 -4.53 -11.37 3.31
C GLN A 124 -3.40 -12.39 3.44
N CYS A 125 -2.61 -12.28 4.51
CA CYS A 125 -1.51 -13.21 4.74
C CYS A 125 -2.06 -14.63 4.91
N PRO A 126 -1.70 -15.58 4.03
CA PRO A 126 -2.25 -16.94 4.08
C PRO A 126 -1.60 -17.79 5.17
N GLY A 127 -0.43 -17.38 5.67
CA GLY A 127 0.35 -18.07 6.68
C GLY A 127 0.45 -17.28 7.99
N LYS A 128 1.49 -17.58 8.76
CA LYS A 128 1.76 -16.90 10.03
C LYS A 128 2.37 -15.52 9.83
N ASN A 129 3.15 -15.34 8.78
CA ASN A 129 3.85 -14.09 8.47
C ASN A 129 4.24 -14.06 6.98
N TRP A 130 4.71 -12.90 6.52
CA TRP A 130 5.08 -12.68 5.12
C TRP A 130 6.43 -13.29 4.72
N THR A 131 7.25 -13.74 5.67
CA THR A 131 8.59 -14.31 5.42
C THR A 131 8.60 -15.84 5.36
N ASP A 132 7.48 -16.48 5.64
CA ASP A 132 7.31 -17.93 5.49
C ASP A 132 7.46 -18.31 4.01
N PRO A 133 8.32 -19.28 3.64
CA PRO A 133 8.57 -19.65 2.26
C PRO A 133 7.32 -20.02 1.45
N ASP A 134 6.36 -20.71 2.05
CA ASP A 134 5.11 -21.07 1.39
C ASP A 134 4.25 -19.82 1.16
N THR A 135 4.21 -18.91 2.14
CA THR A 135 3.52 -17.62 2.02
C THR A 135 4.14 -16.77 0.91
N VAL A 136 5.46 -16.67 0.83
CA VAL A 136 6.17 -15.93 -0.24
C VAL A 136 5.85 -16.52 -1.62
N THR A 137 5.84 -17.83 -1.73
CA THR A 137 5.55 -18.54 -3.00
C THR A 137 4.09 -18.28 -3.43
N ALA A 138 3.16 -18.42 -2.52
CA ALA A 138 1.73 -18.15 -2.79
C ALA A 138 1.48 -16.69 -3.15
N LEU A 139 2.07 -15.75 -2.39
CA LEU A 139 1.98 -14.32 -2.64
C LEU A 139 2.50 -13.96 -4.03
N LYS A 140 3.71 -14.45 -4.39
CA LYS A 140 4.27 -14.21 -5.71
C LYS A 140 3.34 -14.71 -6.81
N SER A 141 2.83 -15.93 -6.68
CA SER A 141 1.92 -16.51 -7.67
C SER A 141 0.60 -15.75 -7.79
N ALA A 142 0.08 -15.21 -6.68
CA ALA A 142 -1.12 -14.39 -6.67
C ALA A 142 -0.88 -13.04 -7.37
N ILE A 143 0.27 -12.40 -7.12
CA ILE A 143 0.67 -11.15 -7.78
C ILE A 143 0.82 -11.38 -9.28
N ASP A 144 1.55 -12.42 -9.70
CA ASP A 144 1.76 -12.74 -11.12
C ASP A 144 0.42 -12.96 -11.84
N SER A 145 -0.50 -13.68 -11.21
CA SER A 145 -1.85 -13.91 -11.74
C SER A 145 -2.64 -12.61 -11.88
N TYR A 146 -2.54 -11.73 -10.89
CA TYR A 146 -3.23 -10.43 -10.93
C TYR A 146 -2.64 -9.52 -12.00
N VAL A 147 -1.32 -9.47 -12.15
CA VAL A 147 -0.62 -8.69 -13.19
C VAL A 147 -1.01 -9.16 -14.58
N ALA A 148 -1.04 -10.48 -14.80
CA ALA A 148 -1.42 -11.08 -16.09
C ALA A 148 -2.86 -10.76 -16.50
N ALA A 149 -3.77 -10.61 -15.54
CA ALA A 149 -5.19 -10.34 -15.79
C ALA A 149 -5.51 -8.86 -15.99
N HIS A 150 -4.57 -7.94 -15.72
CA HIS A 150 -4.81 -6.51 -15.74
C HIS A 150 -3.77 -5.75 -16.58
N ARG A 151 -4.11 -4.50 -16.95
CA ARG A 151 -3.20 -3.62 -17.70
C ARG A 151 -2.17 -2.94 -16.77
N ILE A 152 -1.42 -3.75 -16.07
CA ILE A 152 -0.36 -3.34 -15.15
C ILE A 152 0.97 -3.27 -15.90
N ASP A 153 1.80 -2.31 -15.53
CA ASP A 153 3.16 -2.18 -16.03
C ASP A 153 4.08 -3.08 -15.19
N PRO A 154 4.66 -4.15 -15.78
CA PRO A 154 5.50 -5.08 -15.04
C PRO A 154 6.80 -4.45 -14.51
N ASP A 155 7.24 -3.33 -15.08
CA ASP A 155 8.43 -2.60 -14.64
C ASP A 155 8.12 -1.62 -13.49
N ARG A 156 6.84 -1.49 -13.09
CA ARG A 156 6.38 -0.58 -12.04
C ARG A 156 5.50 -1.30 -11.03
N ILE A 157 6.05 -2.34 -10.43
CA ILE A 157 5.42 -3.07 -9.31
C ILE A 157 6.20 -2.71 -8.05
N TYR A 158 5.49 -2.18 -7.06
CA TYR A 158 6.03 -1.73 -5.79
C TYR A 158 5.42 -2.57 -4.67
N ILE A 159 6.26 -3.00 -3.74
CA ILE A 159 5.81 -3.67 -2.51
C ILE A 159 6.04 -2.71 -1.37
N GLU A 160 5.02 -2.53 -0.57
CA GLU A 160 5.04 -1.76 0.64
C GLU A 160 4.40 -2.55 1.77
N GLY A 161 4.88 -2.37 2.97
CA GLY A 161 4.37 -3.08 4.11
C GLY A 161 4.44 -2.28 5.39
N MET A 162 3.65 -2.68 6.37
CA MET A 162 3.66 -2.11 7.70
C MET A 162 3.92 -3.20 8.74
N SER A 163 4.83 -2.91 9.70
CA SER A 163 5.14 -3.83 10.81
C SER A 163 5.54 -5.21 10.28
N MET A 164 4.72 -6.27 10.52
CA MET A 164 4.95 -7.61 10.02
C MET A 164 5.12 -7.67 8.48
N GLY A 165 4.54 -6.71 7.75
CA GLY A 165 4.63 -6.62 6.29
C GLY A 165 5.86 -5.87 5.78
N GLY A 166 6.61 -5.22 6.68
CA GLY A 166 7.77 -4.36 6.36
C GLY A 166 9.11 -5.05 6.35
#